data_b04db28629b848c2bf3f78b052cb050f
#
_entry.id   b04db28629b848c2bf3f78b052cb050f
#
_cell.length_a   1.000
_cell.length_b   1.000
_cell.length_c   1.000
_cell.angle_alpha   90.00
_cell.angle_beta   90.00
_cell.angle_gamma   90.00
#
_symmetry.space_group_name_H-M   'P 1'
#
loop_
_entity.id
_entity.type
_entity.pdbx_description
1 polymer ?
#
loop_
_entity_poly.entity_id
_entity_poly.type
_entity_poly.pdbx_seq_one_letter_code
_entity_poly.pdbx_strand_id
1 'polypeptide(L)'
;VLAVCLCATACGSTASTTIEDNTVNSETKEASTEPASVVQSQETAEVSQDAKEASVDNFTVTYLDDGTVMLSDYTGDGEVIQVPGEVNGKTVTVIGENTFINHTELETVELPDSIVEIKKQAFMNCYDLQHVKLGNSLLTIGESVFSFTNLQELNLPDSLQEMGITAFSGNNYKSVIIP
;
A
#
# COMPACT_ATOMS: atom_id res chain seq x y z
N VAL A 1 -0.86 -17.00 9.13
CA VAL A 1 0.45 -17.08 8.44
C VAL A 1 0.18 -16.75 6.99
N LEU A 2 0.40 -15.47 6.62
CA LEU A 2 0.24 -15.00 5.24
C LEU A 2 1.39 -15.56 4.39
N ALA A 3 1.08 -16.37 3.39
CA ALA A 3 2.06 -16.80 2.39
C ALA A 3 2.15 -15.71 1.31
N VAL A 4 3.19 -14.89 1.38
CA VAL A 4 3.49 -13.88 0.36
C VAL A 4 4.28 -14.55 -0.76
N CYS A 5 3.67 -14.75 -1.94
CA CYS A 5 4.39 -15.19 -3.13
C CYS A 5 5.00 -13.96 -3.83
N LEU A 6 6.23 -13.59 -3.45
CA LEU A 6 7.04 -12.62 -4.18
C LEU A 6 7.71 -13.33 -5.36
N CYS A 7 7.21 -13.15 -6.59
CA CYS A 7 7.97 -13.49 -7.79
C CYS A 7 8.92 -12.34 -8.12
N ALA A 8 10.16 -12.44 -7.60
CA ALA A 8 11.27 -11.62 -8.07
C ALA A 8 12.01 -12.41 -9.17
N THR A 9 11.89 -11.99 -10.42
CA THR A 9 12.77 -12.46 -11.51
C THR A 9 14.08 -11.67 -11.46
N ALA A 10 15.10 -12.23 -10.79
CA ALA A 10 16.46 -11.75 -10.91
C ALA A 10 17.22 -12.63 -11.89
N CYS A 11 17.68 -12.04 -12.98
CA CYS A 11 18.64 -12.65 -13.91
C CYS A 11 20.05 -12.54 -13.33
N GLY A 12 20.79 -13.64 -13.40
CA GLY A 12 22.01 -13.89 -12.64
C GLY A 12 23.26 -13.13 -13.07
N SER A 13 24.26 -13.15 -12.21
CA SER A 13 25.65 -13.28 -12.62
C SER A 13 26.47 -13.87 -11.48
N THR A 14 27.30 -14.84 -11.86
CA THR A 14 28.21 -15.65 -11.06
C THR A 14 29.51 -14.89 -10.74
N ALA A 15 30.06 -15.06 -9.54
CA ALA A 15 31.51 -15.22 -9.27
C ALA A 15 31.73 -15.45 -7.76
N SER A 16 32.11 -16.61 -7.42
CA SER A 16 33.41 -17.18 -7.04
C SER A 16 34.03 -16.70 -5.73
N THR A 17 34.04 -17.62 -4.83
CA THR A 17 34.84 -17.98 -3.64
C THR A 17 36.20 -17.26 -3.46
N THR A 18 36.50 -16.81 -2.25
CA THR A 18 37.68 -17.27 -1.49
C THR A 18 37.49 -17.05 0.01
N ILE A 19 37.83 -18.11 0.76
CA ILE A 19 37.92 -18.17 2.22
C ILE A 19 39.36 -17.80 2.57
N GLU A 20 39.58 -16.93 3.55
CA GLU A 20 40.80 -17.00 4.38
C GLU A 20 40.47 -16.67 5.84
N ASP A 21 40.78 -17.63 6.64
CA ASP A 21 40.87 -17.74 8.09
C ASP A 21 41.97 -16.83 8.64
N ASN A 22 41.73 -16.10 9.71
CA ASN A 22 42.79 -15.91 10.71
C ASN A 22 42.27 -15.52 12.10
N THR A 23 42.74 -16.28 13.02
CA THR A 23 42.52 -16.41 14.45
C THR A 23 43.25 -15.37 15.28
N VAL A 24 42.69 -15.09 16.51
CA VAL A 24 43.36 -14.78 17.82
C VAL A 24 43.77 -13.31 18.09
N ASN A 25 43.29 -12.63 19.08
CA ASN A 25 43.59 -12.70 20.51
C ASN A 25 42.91 -11.56 21.31
N SER A 26 42.41 -11.94 22.45
CA SER A 26 42.04 -11.27 23.70
C SER A 26 42.62 -9.85 23.97
N GLU A 27 41.79 -8.93 24.54
CA GLU A 27 41.88 -8.54 25.96
C GLU A 27 40.82 -7.50 26.34
N THR A 28 40.32 -7.69 27.53
CA THR A 28 39.38 -6.94 28.34
C THR A 28 39.61 -5.44 28.49
N LYS A 29 38.55 -4.61 28.46
CA LYS A 29 38.33 -3.56 29.45
C LYS A 29 36.89 -3.09 29.50
N GLU A 30 36.28 -3.22 30.67
CA GLU A 30 34.98 -2.66 31.03
C GLU A 30 35.01 -1.12 30.99
N ALA A 31 33.95 -0.52 30.46
CA ALA A 31 33.45 0.77 30.92
C ALA A 31 31.98 0.95 30.51
N SER A 32 31.17 0.98 31.51
CA SER A 32 29.78 1.45 31.60
C SER A 32 29.52 2.70 30.76
N THR A 33 28.45 2.69 29.97
CA THR A 33 27.55 3.84 29.81
C THR A 33 26.28 3.43 29.08
N GLU A 34 25.16 3.97 29.54
CA GLU A 34 23.76 3.78 29.23
C GLU A 34 23.37 3.59 27.76
N PRO A 35 22.22 2.91 27.49
CA PRO A 35 21.66 2.83 26.16
C PRO A 35 20.97 4.16 25.81
N ALA A 36 21.56 4.89 24.89
CA ALA A 36 20.89 5.98 24.23
C ALA A 36 19.66 5.42 23.49
N SER A 37 18.48 5.80 23.99
CA SER A 37 17.20 5.63 23.33
C SER A 37 17.26 6.26 21.92
N VAL A 38 17.41 5.43 20.92
CA VAL A 38 17.17 5.84 19.53
C VAL A 38 15.65 5.94 19.37
N VAL A 39 15.13 7.13 19.57
CA VAL A 39 13.81 7.50 19.10
C VAL A 39 13.91 7.51 17.57
N GLN A 40 13.54 6.41 16.95
CA GLN A 40 13.22 6.41 15.53
C GLN A 40 11.97 7.27 15.35
N SER A 41 12.20 8.52 14.96
CA SER A 41 11.16 9.35 14.42
C SER A 41 10.62 8.63 13.19
N GLN A 42 9.43 8.06 13.31
CA GLN A 42 8.64 7.67 12.15
C GLN A 42 8.34 8.97 11.41
N GLU A 43 9.11 9.22 10.38
CA GLU A 43 8.79 10.21 9.37
C GLU A 43 7.59 9.65 8.60
N THR A 44 6.40 9.93 9.14
CA THR A 44 5.17 9.80 8.37
C THR A 44 5.34 10.74 7.19
N ALA A 45 5.44 10.20 5.98
CA ALA A 45 5.34 10.99 4.78
C ALA A 45 4.08 11.85 4.90
N GLU A 46 4.27 13.14 5.15
CA GLU A 46 3.16 14.10 5.12
C GLU A 46 2.68 14.12 3.67
N VAL A 47 1.54 13.46 3.45
CA VAL A 47 0.83 13.56 2.18
C VAL A 47 0.50 15.03 1.97
N SER A 48 0.86 15.54 0.81
CA SER A 48 0.73 16.92 0.38
C SER A 48 -0.62 17.52 0.82
N GLN A 49 -0.58 18.78 1.32
CA GLN A 49 -1.76 19.57 1.72
C GLN A 49 -2.71 19.89 0.55
N ASP A 50 -2.43 19.41 -0.65
CA ASP A 50 -3.20 19.65 -1.88
C ASP A 50 -4.13 18.47 -2.26
N ALA A 51 -4.23 17.40 -1.44
CA ALA A 51 -5.17 16.32 -1.68
C ALA A 51 -6.60 16.85 -1.54
N LYS A 52 -7.30 16.94 -2.66
CA LYS A 52 -8.70 17.32 -2.69
C LYS A 52 -9.57 16.08 -2.56
N GLU A 53 -10.57 16.13 -1.65
CA GLU A 53 -11.59 15.08 -1.59
C GLU A 53 -12.27 14.94 -2.96
N ALA A 54 -12.27 13.72 -3.50
CA ALA A 54 -12.91 13.43 -4.77
C ALA A 54 -14.42 13.64 -4.64
N SER A 55 -15.03 14.32 -5.63
CA SER A 55 -16.48 14.50 -5.64
C SER A 55 -17.17 13.13 -5.73
N VAL A 56 -18.20 12.94 -4.91
CA VAL A 56 -19.05 11.74 -4.96
C VAL A 56 -19.68 11.55 -6.36
N ASP A 57 -19.92 12.64 -7.08
CA ASP A 57 -20.49 12.63 -8.43
C ASP A 57 -19.56 11.96 -9.46
N ASN A 58 -18.29 11.81 -9.14
CA ASN A 58 -17.31 11.11 -9.98
C ASN A 58 -17.33 9.59 -9.79
N PHE A 59 -18.19 9.05 -8.94
CA PHE A 59 -18.30 7.62 -8.66
C PHE A 59 -19.68 7.07 -8.96
N THR A 60 -19.74 5.80 -9.34
CA THR A 60 -20.97 5.02 -9.24
C THR A 60 -21.14 4.56 -7.79
N VAL A 61 -22.27 4.93 -7.17
CA VAL A 61 -22.57 4.64 -5.76
C VAL A 61 -23.52 3.45 -5.66
N THR A 62 -23.11 2.41 -4.94
CA THR A 62 -23.94 1.23 -4.66
C THR A 62 -24.18 1.11 -3.16
N TYR A 63 -25.44 1.08 -2.75
CA TYR A 63 -25.83 0.83 -1.36
C TYR A 63 -25.85 -0.67 -1.09
N LEU A 64 -25.15 -1.10 -0.04
CA LEU A 64 -25.04 -2.49 0.35
C LEU A 64 -26.14 -2.89 1.36
N ASP A 65 -26.39 -4.20 1.50
CA ASP A 65 -27.44 -4.74 2.37
C ASP A 65 -27.19 -4.45 3.86
N ASP A 66 -25.93 -4.25 4.25
CA ASP A 66 -25.52 -3.88 5.61
C ASP A 66 -25.70 -2.38 5.92
N GLY A 67 -26.19 -1.62 4.93
CA GLY A 67 -26.43 -0.19 5.05
C GLY A 67 -25.23 0.70 4.74
N THR A 68 -24.08 0.13 4.38
CA THR A 68 -22.88 0.83 3.94
C THR A 68 -22.85 1.10 2.44
N VAL A 69 -21.75 1.63 1.92
CA VAL A 69 -21.65 2.04 0.51
C VAL A 69 -20.41 1.44 -0.14
N MET A 70 -20.56 1.00 -1.38
CA MET A 70 -19.47 0.72 -2.31
C MET A 70 -19.38 1.83 -3.36
N LEU A 71 -18.14 2.31 -3.60
CA LEU A 71 -17.84 3.21 -4.70
C LEU A 71 -17.19 2.43 -5.84
N SER A 72 -17.61 2.69 -7.07
CA SER A 72 -17.03 2.09 -8.29
C SER A 72 -17.01 3.12 -9.44
N ASP A 73 -16.40 2.74 -10.56
CA ASP A 73 -16.39 3.49 -11.82
C ASP A 73 -16.01 4.98 -11.63
N TYR A 74 -14.83 5.24 -11.12
CA TYR A 74 -14.31 6.61 -10.99
C TYR A 74 -14.14 7.26 -12.36
N THR A 75 -14.69 8.46 -12.55
CA THR A 75 -14.67 9.21 -13.82
C THR A 75 -13.96 10.57 -13.71
N GLY A 76 -13.35 10.85 -12.56
CA GLY A 76 -12.55 12.07 -12.36
C GLY A 76 -11.17 11.98 -13.02
N ASP A 77 -10.47 13.11 -13.05
CA ASP A 77 -9.16 13.30 -13.68
C ASP A 77 -8.08 13.80 -12.68
N GLY A 78 -8.31 13.60 -11.39
CA GLY A 78 -7.38 14.06 -10.35
C GLY A 78 -6.10 13.24 -10.27
N GLU A 79 -4.93 13.93 -10.19
CA GLU A 79 -3.63 13.31 -9.92
C GLU A 79 -3.50 12.88 -8.45
N VAL A 80 -4.06 13.67 -7.55
CA VAL A 80 -4.06 13.43 -6.09
C VAL A 80 -5.49 13.44 -5.60
N ILE A 81 -5.97 12.32 -5.08
CA ILE A 81 -7.35 12.19 -4.63
C ILE A 81 -7.45 11.65 -3.20
N GLN A 82 -8.42 12.17 -2.48
CA GLN A 82 -8.90 11.60 -1.23
C GLN A 82 -10.28 11.00 -1.47
N VAL A 83 -10.40 9.69 -1.23
CA VAL A 83 -11.68 8.99 -1.42
C VAL A 83 -12.64 9.37 -0.29
N PRO A 84 -13.91 9.75 -0.59
CA PRO A 84 -14.87 10.14 0.42
C PRO A 84 -15.19 8.98 1.37
N GLY A 85 -15.19 9.26 2.68
CA GLY A 85 -15.51 8.28 3.72
C GLY A 85 -17.01 8.09 3.96
N GLU A 86 -17.82 8.96 3.39
CA GLU A 86 -19.27 8.98 3.59
C GLU A 86 -20.03 9.48 2.36
N VAL A 87 -21.16 8.88 2.06
CA VAL A 87 -22.07 9.29 1.00
C VAL A 87 -23.50 9.31 1.53
N ASN A 88 -24.15 10.47 1.51
CA ASN A 88 -25.53 10.65 1.99
C ASN A 88 -25.77 10.12 3.42
N GLY A 89 -24.82 10.36 4.34
CA GLY A 89 -24.90 9.92 5.72
C GLY A 89 -24.64 8.43 5.91
N LYS A 90 -24.09 7.74 4.92
CA LYS A 90 -23.72 6.32 4.97
C LYS A 90 -22.23 6.13 4.75
N THR A 91 -21.62 5.31 5.56
CA THR A 91 -20.20 5.04 5.52
C THR A 91 -19.78 4.30 4.25
N VAL A 92 -18.72 4.75 3.59
CA VAL A 92 -18.08 4.04 2.49
C VAL A 92 -17.15 2.98 3.06
N THR A 93 -17.37 1.73 2.71
CA THR A 93 -16.61 0.58 3.23
C THR A 93 -15.93 -0.24 2.14
N VAL A 94 -16.33 -0.08 0.89
CA VAL A 94 -15.83 -0.92 -0.21
C VAL A 94 -15.43 -0.06 -1.41
N ILE A 95 -14.24 -0.32 -1.94
CA ILE A 95 -13.84 0.09 -3.28
C ILE A 95 -14.17 -1.05 -4.24
N GLY A 96 -14.99 -0.78 -5.23
CA GLY A 96 -15.50 -1.74 -6.20
C GLY A 96 -14.45 -2.29 -7.16
N GLU A 97 -14.84 -3.27 -7.97
CA GLU A 97 -13.98 -3.79 -9.02
C GLU A 97 -13.70 -2.71 -10.07
N ASN A 98 -12.45 -2.66 -10.55
CA ASN A 98 -12.01 -1.77 -11.64
C ASN A 98 -12.24 -0.27 -11.37
N THR A 99 -12.49 0.17 -10.16
CA THR A 99 -12.89 1.56 -9.82
C THR A 99 -11.98 2.60 -10.44
N PHE A 100 -10.66 2.42 -10.34
CA PHE A 100 -9.64 3.33 -10.87
C PHE A 100 -8.80 2.68 -11.97
N ILE A 101 -9.29 1.63 -12.61
CA ILE A 101 -8.52 0.92 -13.64
C ILE A 101 -8.11 1.87 -14.79
N ASN A 102 -6.84 1.83 -15.18
CA ASN A 102 -6.26 2.65 -16.25
C ASN A 102 -6.29 4.18 -16.00
N HIS A 103 -6.48 4.64 -14.76
CA HIS A 103 -6.25 6.04 -14.41
C HIS A 103 -4.73 6.28 -14.33
N THR A 104 -4.12 6.47 -15.51
CA THR A 104 -2.66 6.54 -15.66
C THR A 104 -2.04 7.77 -15.02
N GLU A 105 -2.80 8.86 -14.87
CA GLU A 105 -2.37 10.15 -14.31
C GLU A 105 -2.50 10.22 -12.78
N LEU A 106 -3.12 9.21 -12.16
CA LEU A 106 -3.32 9.17 -10.71
C LEU A 106 -2.00 8.89 -10.00
N GLU A 107 -1.49 9.84 -9.24
CA GLU A 107 -0.20 9.76 -8.52
C GLU A 107 -0.35 9.37 -7.05
N THR A 108 -1.38 9.87 -6.39
CA THR A 108 -1.60 9.65 -4.96
C THR A 108 -3.05 9.39 -4.64
N VAL A 109 -3.32 8.37 -3.82
CA VAL A 109 -4.65 8.03 -3.32
C VAL A 109 -4.63 7.92 -1.80
N GLU A 110 -5.55 8.61 -1.14
CA GLU A 110 -5.87 8.40 0.26
C GLU A 110 -7.21 7.69 0.41
N LEU A 111 -7.19 6.53 1.05
CA LEU A 111 -8.40 5.81 1.43
C LEU A 111 -8.75 6.13 2.87
N PRO A 112 -10.05 6.39 3.18
CA PRO A 112 -10.48 6.62 4.56
C PRO A 112 -10.37 5.36 5.41
N ASP A 113 -10.25 5.52 6.72
CA ASP A 113 -10.13 4.42 7.69
C ASP A 113 -11.33 3.47 7.69
N SER A 114 -12.46 3.89 7.10
CA SER A 114 -13.68 3.07 7.00
C SER A 114 -13.62 1.98 5.94
N ILE A 115 -12.64 2.01 5.02
CA ILE A 115 -12.55 0.99 3.97
C ILE A 115 -12.14 -0.36 4.57
N VAL A 116 -12.96 -1.36 4.27
CA VAL A 116 -12.82 -2.75 4.73
C VAL A 116 -12.35 -3.66 3.59
N GLU A 117 -12.77 -3.38 2.37
CA GLU A 117 -12.46 -4.20 1.19
C GLU A 117 -12.10 -3.35 -0.02
N ILE A 118 -11.04 -3.76 -0.72
CA ILE A 118 -10.71 -3.28 -2.07
C ILE A 118 -10.85 -4.46 -3.03
N LYS A 119 -11.80 -4.37 -3.96
CA LYS A 119 -12.11 -5.45 -4.88
C LYS A 119 -11.08 -5.55 -6.02
N LYS A 120 -11.22 -6.63 -6.79
CA LYS A 120 -10.34 -7.00 -7.90
C LYS A 120 -10.03 -5.81 -8.83
N GLN A 121 -8.74 -5.67 -9.18
CA GLN A 121 -8.23 -4.75 -10.19
C GLN A 121 -8.56 -3.25 -9.95
N ALA A 122 -8.93 -2.87 -8.73
CA ALA A 122 -9.41 -1.52 -8.43
C ALA A 122 -8.44 -0.40 -8.86
N PHE A 123 -7.13 -0.61 -8.78
CA PHE A 123 -6.08 0.34 -9.19
C PHE A 123 -5.14 -0.24 -10.25
N MET A 124 -5.57 -1.27 -10.98
CA MET A 124 -4.72 -1.89 -12.00
C MET A 124 -4.39 -0.91 -13.12
N ASN A 125 -3.11 -0.90 -13.56
CA ASN A 125 -2.59 -0.03 -14.62
C ASN A 125 -2.63 1.49 -14.30
N CYS A 126 -2.66 1.87 -13.03
CA CYS A 126 -2.42 3.25 -12.62
C CYS A 126 -0.90 3.50 -12.63
N TYR A 127 -0.32 3.74 -13.81
CA TYR A 127 1.13 3.71 -14.00
C TYR A 127 1.90 4.78 -13.25
N ASP A 128 1.26 5.90 -12.91
CA ASP A 128 1.89 6.99 -12.18
C ASP A 128 1.60 6.94 -10.66
N LEU A 129 0.81 5.95 -10.18
CA LEU A 129 0.47 5.82 -8.77
C LEU A 129 1.70 5.43 -7.93
N GLN A 130 2.24 6.41 -7.22
CA GLN A 130 3.45 6.28 -6.39
C GLN A 130 3.14 6.12 -4.92
N HIS A 131 2.03 6.71 -4.47
CA HIS A 131 1.65 6.73 -3.07
C HIS A 131 0.21 6.28 -2.86
N VAL A 132 0.02 5.34 -1.95
CA VAL A 132 -1.30 4.93 -1.48
C VAL A 132 -1.30 4.90 0.04
N LYS A 133 -2.26 5.62 0.64
CA LYS A 133 -2.55 5.52 2.06
C LYS A 133 -3.75 4.60 2.24
N LEU A 134 -3.50 3.44 2.80
CA LEU A 134 -4.53 2.46 3.14
C LEU A 134 -5.14 2.79 4.50
N GLY A 135 -6.47 2.65 4.62
CA GLY A 135 -7.16 2.83 5.89
C GLY A 135 -6.85 1.72 6.90
N ASN A 136 -6.96 2.03 8.20
CA ASN A 136 -6.60 1.12 9.27
C ASN A 136 -7.62 -0.02 9.52
N SER A 137 -8.78 0.00 8.86
CA SER A 137 -9.81 -1.05 8.96
C SER A 137 -9.79 -2.03 7.79
N LEU A 138 -8.83 -1.91 6.85
CA LEU A 138 -8.78 -2.72 5.65
C LEU A 138 -8.49 -4.19 5.99
N LEU A 139 -9.42 -5.08 5.63
CA LEU A 139 -9.34 -6.53 5.86
C LEU A 139 -8.94 -7.31 4.61
N THR A 140 -9.40 -6.85 3.44
CA THR A 140 -9.25 -7.63 2.20
C THR A 140 -8.77 -6.76 1.05
N ILE A 141 -7.71 -7.22 0.38
CA ILE A 141 -7.22 -6.71 -0.89
C ILE A 141 -7.44 -7.79 -1.95
N GLY A 142 -8.21 -7.48 -2.99
CA GLY A 142 -8.57 -8.40 -4.07
C GLY A 142 -7.41 -8.75 -5.01
N GLU A 143 -7.72 -9.55 -6.03
CA GLU A 143 -6.77 -9.96 -7.08
C GLU A 143 -6.32 -8.74 -7.90
N SER A 144 -5.00 -8.63 -8.14
CA SER A 144 -4.38 -7.64 -9.02
C SER A 144 -4.70 -6.17 -8.69
N VAL A 145 -5.06 -5.85 -7.45
CA VAL A 145 -5.55 -4.50 -7.06
C VAL A 145 -4.55 -3.42 -7.45
N PHE A 146 -3.29 -3.58 -7.10
CA PHE A 146 -2.21 -2.63 -7.40
C PHE A 146 -1.20 -3.19 -8.43
N SER A 147 -1.68 -4.02 -9.36
CA SER A 147 -0.80 -4.52 -10.41
C SER A 147 -0.49 -3.45 -11.44
N PHE A 148 0.79 -3.39 -11.84
CA PHE A 148 1.28 -2.41 -12.81
C PHE A 148 1.00 -0.97 -12.38
N THR A 149 1.32 -0.65 -11.14
CA THR A 149 1.43 0.72 -10.63
C THR A 149 2.90 1.11 -10.48
N ASN A 150 3.19 2.30 -9.98
CA ASN A 150 4.55 2.76 -9.70
C ASN A 150 4.80 2.92 -8.19
N LEU A 151 4.10 2.13 -7.37
CA LEU A 151 4.24 2.18 -5.92
C LEU A 151 5.68 1.89 -5.51
N GLN A 152 6.28 2.82 -4.77
CA GLN A 152 7.65 2.71 -4.27
C GLN A 152 7.70 2.18 -2.84
N GLU A 153 6.71 2.52 -2.05
CA GLU A 153 6.56 2.13 -0.66
C GLU A 153 5.17 1.55 -0.42
N LEU A 154 5.11 0.53 0.38
CA LEU A 154 3.87 -0.13 0.75
C LEU A 154 3.84 -0.38 2.25
N ASN A 155 2.88 0.24 2.92
CA ASN A 155 2.59 0.04 4.33
C ASN A 155 1.25 -0.67 4.46
N LEU A 156 1.28 -1.96 4.75
CA LEU A 156 0.06 -2.74 4.97
C LEU A 156 -0.43 -2.55 6.41
N PRO A 157 -1.73 -2.33 6.62
CA PRO A 157 -2.28 -2.15 7.97
C PRO A 157 -2.33 -3.49 8.73
N ASP A 158 -2.21 -3.43 10.06
CA ASP A 158 -2.28 -4.59 10.96
C ASP A 158 -3.61 -5.35 10.86
N SER A 159 -4.66 -4.68 10.39
CA SER A 159 -5.99 -5.27 10.20
C SER A 159 -6.08 -6.24 9.03
N LEU A 160 -5.14 -6.20 8.08
CA LEU A 160 -5.22 -6.96 6.82
C LEU A 160 -5.19 -8.47 7.07
N GLN A 161 -6.19 -9.18 6.56
CA GLN A 161 -6.38 -10.63 6.73
C GLN A 161 -6.18 -11.40 5.44
N GLU A 162 -6.64 -10.84 4.32
CA GLU A 162 -6.63 -11.52 3.03
C GLU A 162 -6.03 -10.65 1.93
N MET A 163 -5.26 -11.28 1.07
CA MET A 163 -4.64 -10.64 -0.08
C MET A 163 -4.75 -11.55 -1.30
N GLY A 164 -5.32 -11.02 -2.37
CA GLY A 164 -5.49 -11.72 -3.62
C GLY A 164 -4.18 -11.99 -4.35
N ILE A 165 -4.21 -12.96 -5.25
CA ILE A 165 -3.07 -13.27 -6.10
C ILE A 165 -2.69 -12.05 -6.95
N THR A 166 -1.39 -11.86 -7.16
CA THR A 166 -0.85 -10.77 -7.96
C THR A 166 -1.25 -9.35 -7.51
N ALA A 167 -1.77 -9.17 -6.28
CA ALA A 167 -2.30 -7.89 -5.80
C ALA A 167 -1.32 -6.71 -6.01
N PHE A 168 -0.02 -6.97 -5.97
CA PHE A 168 1.06 -5.99 -6.09
C PHE A 168 2.08 -6.31 -7.19
N SER A 169 1.68 -7.07 -8.21
CA SER A 169 2.57 -7.50 -9.29
C SER A 169 2.95 -6.34 -10.21
N GLY A 170 4.16 -6.38 -10.79
CA GLY A 170 4.60 -5.37 -11.76
C GLY A 170 4.98 -4.02 -11.17
N ASN A 171 5.26 -3.96 -9.87
CA ASN A 171 5.76 -2.76 -9.17
C ASN A 171 7.26 -2.85 -8.89
N ASN A 172 7.86 -1.71 -8.58
CA ASN A 172 9.28 -1.59 -8.28
C ASN A 172 9.49 -1.02 -6.86
N TYR A 173 9.09 -1.79 -5.86
CA TYR A 173 9.17 -1.36 -4.46
C TYR A 173 10.58 -1.10 -4.00
N LYS A 174 10.78 0.01 -3.27
CA LYS A 174 11.98 0.31 -2.48
C LYS A 174 11.86 -0.27 -1.07
N SER A 175 10.65 -0.22 -0.51
CA SER A 175 10.36 -0.78 0.80
C SER A 175 8.95 -1.34 0.87
N VAL A 176 8.77 -2.41 1.66
CA VAL A 176 7.46 -3.00 1.99
C VAL A 176 7.44 -3.26 3.49
N ILE A 177 6.48 -2.69 4.18
CA ILE A 177 6.23 -2.97 5.60
C ILE A 177 5.02 -3.90 5.67
N ILE A 178 5.26 -5.08 6.21
CA ILE A 178 4.24 -6.12 6.43
C ILE A 178 4.05 -6.21 7.95
N PRO A 179 2.82 -6.15 8.45
CA PRO A 179 2.53 -6.27 9.89
C PRO A 179 2.87 -7.63 10.48
#